data_9bfee73d59ec31465725033fffb76ffc
#
_entry.id   9bfee73d59ec31465725033fffb76ffc
#
_cell.length_a   1.000
_cell.length_b   1.000
_cell.length_c   1.000
_cell.angle_alpha   90.00
_cell.angle_beta   90.00
_cell.angle_gamma   90.00
#
_symmetry.space_group_name_H-M   'P 1'
#
loop_
_entity.id
_entity.type
_entity.pdbx_description
1 polymer ?
#
loop_
_entity_poly.entity_id
_entity_poly.type
_entity_poly.pdbx_seq_one_letter_code
_entity_poly.pdbx_strand_id
1 'polypeptide(L)'
;MKAAQIEQLLPGIFQRTIRPGGPLGAFLDVMEQLHAPVEAQLADLDRLLDPRLTPDPFVPLLARWLDLDRVFQPPHRGREPLLRQVMPSGLGRLRELAANAAMLSQWRGTGKGLLLFLSIATGLDGFEVEEHVPGPDGRPLPFHVRITAPAEARPLEDLIRRIIESEKPAYVTDELQFRAPVTGQAAGAGSPSK
;
A
#
# COMPACT_ATOMS: atom_id res chain seq x y z
N MET A 1 -1.89 -1.31 32.46
CA MET A 1 -1.17 -1.77 33.68
C MET A 1 -2.20 -1.84 34.81
N LYS A 2 -2.37 -3.00 35.43
CA LYS A 2 -3.37 -3.16 36.50
C LYS A 2 -2.86 -2.55 37.81
N ALA A 3 -3.75 -2.07 38.68
CA ALA A 3 -3.39 -1.47 39.97
C ALA A 3 -2.43 -2.36 40.77
N ALA A 4 -2.67 -3.68 40.78
CA ALA A 4 -1.78 -4.65 41.42
C ALA A 4 -0.35 -4.70 40.83
N GLN A 5 -0.16 -4.42 39.55
CA GLN A 5 1.17 -4.33 38.95
C GLN A 5 1.88 -3.03 39.34
N ILE A 6 1.12 -1.92 39.43
CA ILE A 6 1.66 -0.64 39.90
C ILE A 6 2.07 -0.76 41.38
N GLU A 7 1.25 -1.43 42.20
CA GLU A 7 1.55 -1.71 43.59
C GLU A 7 2.91 -2.38 43.77
N GLN A 8 3.23 -3.39 42.95
CA GLN A 8 4.51 -4.09 43.00
C GLN A 8 5.74 -3.21 42.67
N LEU A 9 5.53 -2.12 41.95
CA LEU A 9 6.60 -1.13 41.65
C LEU A 9 6.83 -0.14 42.76
N LEU A 10 5.93 -0.03 43.74
CA LEU A 10 6.08 0.87 44.86
C LEU A 10 7.12 0.34 45.87
N PRO A 11 7.87 1.23 46.55
CA PRO A 11 8.69 0.84 47.69
C PRO A 11 7.87 0.11 48.74
N GLY A 12 8.44 -0.90 49.37
CA GLY A 12 7.75 -1.78 50.34
C GLY A 12 7.06 -1.06 51.50
N ILE A 13 7.53 0.13 51.88
CA ILE A 13 6.87 0.96 52.90
C ILE A 13 5.47 1.40 52.47
N PHE A 14 5.29 1.75 51.19
CA PHE A 14 3.98 2.14 50.64
C PHE A 14 3.07 0.93 50.43
N GLN A 15 3.62 -0.19 49.95
CA GLN A 15 2.85 -1.42 49.78
C GLN A 15 2.17 -1.86 51.10
N ARG A 16 2.86 -1.74 52.25
CA ARG A 16 2.32 -2.07 53.57
C ARG A 16 1.21 -1.15 54.06
N THR A 17 1.09 0.05 53.48
CA THR A 17 0.07 1.04 53.84
C THR A 17 -1.21 0.93 53.01
N ILE A 18 -1.20 0.11 51.98
CA ILE A 18 -2.39 -0.11 51.13
C ILE A 18 -3.43 -0.86 51.95
N ARG A 19 -4.60 -0.24 52.08
CA ARG A 19 -5.77 -0.82 52.75
C ARG A 19 -6.98 -0.70 51.85
N PRO A 20 -7.93 -1.68 51.87
CA PRO A 20 -9.20 -1.56 51.14
C PRO A 20 -9.91 -0.24 51.51
N GLY A 21 -10.26 0.57 50.51
CA GLY A 21 -10.89 1.89 50.69
C GLY A 21 -9.95 2.99 51.17
N GLY A 22 -8.65 2.72 51.27
CA GLY A 22 -7.65 3.73 51.64
C GLY A 22 -7.27 4.64 50.45
N PRO A 23 -6.71 5.85 50.74
CA PRO A 23 -6.41 6.85 49.73
C PRO A 23 -5.37 6.37 48.70
N LEU A 24 -4.40 5.54 49.09
CA LEU A 24 -3.40 5.02 48.19
C LEU A 24 -4.00 3.99 47.21
N GLY A 25 -4.92 3.13 47.70
CA GLY A 25 -5.65 2.21 46.83
C GLY A 25 -6.49 2.96 45.77
N ALA A 26 -7.27 3.97 46.22
CA ALA A 26 -8.06 4.80 45.31
C ALA A 26 -7.17 5.53 44.27
N PHE A 27 -5.98 5.97 44.66
CA PHE A 27 -5.02 6.58 43.72
C PHE A 27 -4.52 5.59 42.67
N LEU A 28 -4.21 4.35 43.04
CA LEU A 28 -3.80 3.31 42.13
C LEU A 28 -4.91 2.93 41.15
N ASP A 29 -6.19 2.90 41.60
CA ASP A 29 -7.34 2.67 40.75
C ASP A 29 -7.52 3.79 39.70
N VAL A 30 -7.30 5.05 40.09
CA VAL A 30 -7.31 6.18 39.16
C VAL A 30 -6.18 6.05 38.13
N MET A 31 -4.98 5.68 38.57
CA MET A 31 -3.85 5.44 37.66
C MET A 31 -4.16 4.32 36.66
N GLU A 32 -4.73 3.20 37.12
CA GLU A 32 -5.17 2.13 36.23
C GLU A 32 -6.15 2.63 35.17
N GLN A 33 -7.19 3.39 35.59
CA GLN A 33 -8.19 3.96 34.68
C GLN A 33 -7.58 4.92 33.66
N LEU A 34 -6.61 5.73 34.05
CA LEU A 34 -5.90 6.65 33.14
C LEU A 34 -5.06 5.90 32.11
N HIS A 35 -4.48 4.77 32.48
CA HIS A 35 -3.65 3.97 31.58
C HIS A 35 -4.45 2.98 30.73
N ALA A 36 -5.63 2.57 31.16
CA ALA A 36 -6.44 1.55 30.48
C ALA A 36 -6.68 1.82 28.98
N PRO A 37 -7.00 3.06 28.51
CA PRO A 37 -7.20 3.32 27.07
C PRO A 37 -5.92 3.11 26.25
N VAL A 38 -4.77 3.53 26.78
CA VAL A 38 -3.47 3.36 26.09
C VAL A 38 -3.06 1.89 26.07
N GLU A 39 -3.25 1.17 27.17
CA GLU A 39 -2.99 -0.26 27.25
C GLU A 39 -3.85 -1.06 26.26
N ALA A 40 -5.12 -0.67 26.10
CA ALA A 40 -6.00 -1.30 25.11
C ALA A 40 -5.50 -1.07 23.67
N GLN A 41 -5.01 0.13 23.36
CA GLN A 41 -4.43 0.43 22.05
C GLN A 41 -3.12 -0.34 21.82
N LEU A 42 -2.26 -0.47 22.83
CA LEU A 42 -1.02 -1.24 22.74
C LEU A 42 -1.30 -2.74 22.58
N ALA A 43 -2.33 -3.26 23.22
CA ALA A 43 -2.74 -4.65 23.09
C ALA A 43 -3.26 -4.99 21.67
N ASP A 44 -3.76 -4.00 20.92
CA ASP A 44 -4.29 -4.14 19.56
C ASP A 44 -3.32 -3.57 18.49
N LEU A 45 -2.05 -3.40 18.86
CA LEU A 45 -1.05 -2.79 17.98
C LEU A 45 -0.83 -3.59 16.70
N ASP A 46 -0.85 -4.90 16.79
CA ASP A 46 -0.71 -5.80 15.63
C ASP A 46 -1.78 -5.51 14.58
N ARG A 47 -3.01 -5.25 15.02
CA ARG A 47 -4.11 -4.88 14.14
C ARG A 47 -3.92 -3.51 13.49
N LEU A 48 -3.34 -2.55 14.23
CA LEU A 48 -3.05 -1.22 13.67
C LEU A 48 -1.96 -1.26 12.60
N LEU A 49 -1.01 -2.19 12.74
CA LEU A 49 0.10 -2.34 11.80
C LEU A 49 -0.20 -3.30 10.63
N ASP A 50 -1.26 -4.09 10.71
CA ASP A 50 -1.70 -4.92 9.59
C ASP A 50 -2.45 -4.07 8.56
N PRO A 51 -1.95 -3.90 7.31
CA PRO A 51 -2.60 -3.11 6.27
C PRO A 51 -4.04 -3.54 5.96
N ARG A 52 -4.37 -4.81 6.21
CA ARG A 52 -5.71 -5.36 5.94
C ARG A 52 -6.72 -5.04 7.04
N LEU A 53 -6.25 -4.92 8.29
CA LEU A 53 -7.08 -4.74 9.48
C LEU A 53 -7.09 -3.30 10.01
N THR A 54 -6.07 -2.52 9.67
CA THR A 54 -5.92 -1.14 10.16
C THR A 54 -7.10 -0.25 9.75
N PRO A 55 -7.53 0.70 10.58
CA PRO A 55 -8.57 1.66 10.19
C PRO A 55 -8.18 2.48 8.95
N ASP A 56 -9.16 2.83 8.12
CA ASP A 56 -8.96 3.55 6.85
C ASP A 56 -8.06 4.80 6.96
N PRO A 57 -8.19 5.66 7.97
CA PRO A 57 -7.32 6.84 8.11
C PRO A 57 -5.84 6.52 8.34
N PHE A 58 -5.51 5.30 8.81
CA PHE A 58 -4.14 4.86 9.05
C PHE A 58 -3.45 4.29 7.81
N VAL A 59 -4.21 3.85 6.81
CA VAL A 59 -3.65 3.22 5.60
C VAL A 59 -2.65 4.14 4.87
N PRO A 60 -2.92 5.43 4.66
CA PRO A 60 -1.95 6.35 4.04
C PRO A 60 -0.67 6.51 4.88
N LEU A 61 -0.76 6.43 6.21
CA LEU A 61 0.41 6.47 7.09
C LEU A 61 1.27 5.23 6.91
N LEU A 62 0.67 4.04 6.88
CA LEU A 62 1.39 2.79 6.61
C LEU A 62 2.03 2.80 5.22
N ALA A 63 1.30 3.25 4.21
CA ALA A 63 1.81 3.38 2.84
C ALA A 63 3.04 4.30 2.78
N ARG A 64 3.04 5.40 3.52
CA ARG A 64 4.19 6.30 3.62
C ARG A 64 5.39 5.65 4.32
N TRP A 65 5.18 4.89 5.39
CA TRP A 65 6.26 4.17 6.06
C TRP A 65 6.90 3.10 5.16
N LEU A 66 6.12 2.58 4.22
CA LEU A 66 6.56 1.60 3.23
C LEU A 66 7.06 2.23 1.91
N ASP A 67 7.27 3.57 1.89
CA ASP A 67 7.74 4.32 0.73
C ASP A 67 6.82 4.18 -0.52
N LEU A 68 5.52 3.92 -0.30
CA LEU A 68 4.55 3.82 -1.37
C LEU A 68 3.95 5.17 -1.78
N ASP A 69 4.12 6.22 -0.95
CA ASP A 69 3.60 7.57 -1.23
C ASP A 69 4.26 8.23 -2.45
N ARG A 70 5.49 7.83 -2.81
CA ARG A 70 6.17 8.27 -4.02
C ARG A 70 5.35 8.01 -5.30
N VAL A 71 4.54 6.95 -5.30
CA VAL A 71 3.71 6.56 -6.46
C VAL A 71 2.46 7.46 -6.59
N PHE A 72 2.02 8.08 -5.49
CA PHE A 72 0.78 8.86 -5.44
C PHE A 72 1.00 10.36 -5.51
N GLN A 73 2.18 10.84 -5.18
CA GLN A 73 2.47 12.29 -5.18
C GLN A 73 2.77 12.77 -6.59
N PRO A 74 2.06 13.80 -7.09
CA PRO A 74 2.52 14.52 -8.27
C PRO A 74 3.85 15.20 -7.94
N PRO A 75 4.84 15.16 -8.82
CA PRO A 75 6.22 15.58 -8.55
C PRO A 75 6.42 17.02 -8.09
N HIS A 76 5.41 17.90 -8.08
CA HIS A 76 5.58 19.33 -7.83
C HIS A 76 4.44 20.06 -7.11
N ARG A 77 3.55 19.40 -6.42
CA ARG A 77 2.53 20.09 -5.62
C ARG A 77 2.75 19.84 -4.14
N GLY A 78 2.82 20.97 -3.40
CA GLY A 78 3.14 21.03 -1.99
C GLY A 78 2.36 20.05 -1.11
N ARG A 79 2.90 19.82 0.09
CA ARG A 79 2.39 18.92 1.11
C ARG A 79 0.87 19.04 1.28
N GLU A 80 0.10 18.26 0.52
CA GLU A 80 -1.29 18.03 0.87
C GLU A 80 -1.37 17.14 2.12
N PRO A 81 -2.34 17.36 3.00
CA PRO A 81 -2.51 16.52 4.19
C PRO A 81 -2.63 15.06 3.77
N LEU A 82 -1.89 14.17 4.43
CA LEU A 82 -1.84 12.72 4.18
C LEU A 82 -3.22 12.06 4.00
N LEU A 83 -4.25 12.61 4.67
CA LEU A 83 -5.63 12.13 4.64
C LEU A 83 -6.37 12.41 3.32
N ARG A 84 -5.82 13.24 2.42
CA ARG A 84 -6.43 13.57 1.11
C ARG A 84 -5.74 12.90 -0.08
N GLN A 85 -4.65 12.19 0.15
CA GLN A 85 -3.98 11.44 -0.91
C GLN A 85 -4.75 10.13 -1.16
N VAL A 86 -5.75 10.24 -2.02
CA VAL A 86 -6.52 9.07 -2.46
C VAL A 86 -5.80 8.46 -3.66
N MET A 87 -5.51 7.17 -3.56
CA MET A 87 -5.03 6.40 -4.70
C MET A 87 -6.10 6.39 -5.80
N PRO A 88 -5.78 6.68 -7.07
CA PRO A 88 -6.75 6.69 -8.16
C PRO A 88 -7.53 5.38 -8.32
N SER A 89 -6.91 4.25 -7.97
CA SER A 89 -7.50 2.91 -7.98
C SER A 89 -8.21 2.53 -6.67
N GLY A 90 -8.25 3.44 -5.68
CA GLY A 90 -8.97 3.28 -4.42
C GLY A 90 -8.16 2.74 -3.24
N LEU A 91 -8.73 2.91 -2.03
CA LEU A 91 -8.07 2.55 -0.76
C LEU A 91 -7.79 1.05 -0.64
N GLY A 92 -8.65 0.20 -1.21
CA GLY A 92 -8.46 -1.25 -1.20
C GLY A 92 -7.17 -1.67 -1.91
N ARG A 93 -6.83 -1.02 -3.03
CA ARG A 93 -5.57 -1.28 -3.74
C ARG A 93 -4.35 -0.79 -2.97
N LEU A 94 -4.49 0.33 -2.25
CA LEU A 94 -3.44 0.81 -1.36
C LEU A 94 -3.17 -0.18 -0.21
N ARG A 95 -4.22 -0.78 0.35
CA ARG A 95 -4.08 -1.85 1.36
C ARG A 95 -3.32 -3.07 0.80
N GLU A 96 -3.68 -3.51 -0.39
CA GLU A 96 -3.01 -4.65 -1.04
C GLU A 96 -1.54 -4.32 -1.38
N LEU A 97 -1.23 -3.11 -1.83
CA LEU A 97 0.15 -2.68 -2.04
C LEU A 97 0.94 -2.68 -0.72
N ALA A 98 0.37 -2.12 0.34
CA ALA A 98 1.01 -2.10 1.65
C ALA A 98 1.24 -3.53 2.19
N ALA A 99 0.27 -4.43 2.03
CA ALA A 99 0.39 -5.83 2.46
C ALA A 99 1.47 -6.60 1.68
N ASN A 100 1.75 -6.20 0.44
CA ASN A 100 2.75 -6.85 -0.43
C ASN A 100 4.06 -6.04 -0.53
N ALA A 101 4.22 -4.95 0.22
CA ALA A 101 5.35 -4.03 0.08
C ALA A 101 6.72 -4.68 0.23
N ALA A 102 6.86 -5.61 1.18
CA ALA A 102 8.12 -6.35 1.38
C ALA A 102 8.50 -7.19 0.15
N MET A 103 7.53 -7.88 -0.44
CA MET A 103 7.73 -8.67 -1.66
C MET A 103 8.03 -7.78 -2.86
N LEU A 104 7.31 -6.67 -3.03
CA LEU A 104 7.54 -5.71 -4.10
C LEU A 104 8.94 -5.09 -3.99
N SER A 105 9.40 -4.79 -2.77
CA SER A 105 10.75 -4.28 -2.52
C SER A 105 11.84 -5.27 -2.92
N GLN A 106 11.64 -6.58 -2.72
CA GLN A 106 12.61 -7.62 -3.13
C GLN A 106 12.77 -7.70 -4.65
N TRP A 107 11.72 -7.42 -5.41
CA TRP A 107 11.70 -7.50 -6.88
C TRP A 107 11.85 -6.15 -7.57
N ARG A 108 12.15 -5.10 -6.82
CA ARG A 108 12.32 -3.75 -7.35
C ARG A 108 13.41 -3.71 -8.44
N GLY A 109 13.15 -2.96 -9.50
CA GLY A 109 14.07 -2.85 -10.63
C GLY A 109 14.07 -4.04 -11.59
N THR A 110 13.17 -5.01 -11.42
CA THR A 110 13.00 -6.14 -12.34
C THR A 110 11.67 -6.03 -13.09
N GLY A 111 11.62 -6.56 -14.32
CA GLY A 111 10.38 -6.63 -15.10
C GLY A 111 9.26 -7.37 -14.35
N LYS A 112 9.61 -8.45 -13.64
CA LYS A 112 8.65 -9.19 -12.80
C LYS A 112 8.09 -8.33 -11.67
N GLY A 113 8.93 -7.56 -10.97
CA GLY A 113 8.53 -6.66 -9.91
C GLY A 113 7.60 -5.56 -10.42
N LEU A 114 7.93 -4.98 -11.58
CA LEU A 114 7.10 -3.96 -12.24
C LEU A 114 5.73 -4.50 -12.61
N LEU A 115 5.65 -5.69 -13.23
CA LEU A 115 4.38 -6.34 -13.58
C LEU A 115 3.51 -6.58 -12.34
N LEU A 116 4.10 -7.11 -11.28
CA LEU A 116 3.39 -7.38 -10.03
C LEU A 116 2.87 -6.08 -9.39
N PHE A 117 3.69 -5.02 -9.38
CA PHE A 117 3.29 -3.73 -8.84
C PHE A 117 2.11 -3.15 -9.63
N LEU A 118 2.18 -3.15 -10.97
CA LEU A 118 1.12 -2.66 -11.84
C LEU A 118 -0.18 -3.44 -11.64
N SER A 119 -0.11 -4.77 -11.58
CA SER A 119 -1.29 -5.62 -11.34
C SER A 119 -1.95 -5.33 -9.99
N ILE A 120 -1.19 -5.26 -8.90
CA ILE A 120 -1.73 -4.96 -7.57
C ILE A 120 -2.29 -3.53 -7.51
N ALA A 121 -1.56 -2.54 -8.04
CA ALA A 121 -1.95 -1.14 -7.98
C ALA A 121 -3.21 -0.82 -8.77
N THR A 122 -3.38 -1.41 -9.95
CA THR A 122 -4.52 -1.18 -10.82
C THR A 122 -5.67 -2.17 -10.57
N GLY A 123 -5.33 -3.39 -10.12
CA GLY A 123 -6.25 -4.51 -10.01
C GLY A 123 -6.62 -5.11 -11.36
N LEU A 124 -5.82 -4.86 -12.37
CA LEU A 124 -5.98 -5.38 -13.71
C LEU A 124 -4.82 -6.33 -14.02
N ASP A 125 -5.14 -7.38 -14.77
CA ASP A 125 -4.16 -8.32 -15.30
C ASP A 125 -3.85 -8.00 -16.76
N GLY A 126 -2.84 -8.68 -17.31
CA GLY A 126 -2.51 -8.57 -18.73
C GLY A 126 -1.52 -7.46 -19.07
N PHE A 127 -0.79 -6.93 -18.09
CA PHE A 127 0.41 -6.15 -18.36
C PHE A 127 1.53 -7.03 -18.89
N GLU A 128 2.31 -6.50 -19.83
CA GLU A 128 3.50 -7.17 -20.37
C GLU A 128 4.68 -6.21 -20.35
N VAL A 129 5.88 -6.75 -20.11
CA VAL A 129 7.15 -6.01 -20.18
C VAL A 129 8.04 -6.72 -21.19
N GLU A 130 8.48 -6.01 -22.21
CA GLU A 130 9.43 -6.44 -23.21
C GLU A 130 10.76 -5.72 -22.98
N GLU A 131 11.79 -6.47 -22.63
CA GLU A 131 13.14 -5.93 -22.32
C GLU A 131 14.05 -5.90 -23.58
N HIS A 132 13.66 -6.59 -24.66
CA HIS A 132 14.42 -6.68 -25.90
C HIS A 132 13.68 -6.03 -27.06
N VAL A 133 13.36 -4.74 -26.91
CA VAL A 133 12.64 -3.98 -27.93
C VAL A 133 13.53 -3.81 -29.17
N PRO A 134 13.09 -4.26 -30.38
CA PRO A 134 13.89 -4.11 -31.58
C PRO A 134 13.99 -2.62 -32.00
N GLY A 135 15.20 -2.16 -32.26
CA GLY A 135 15.45 -0.85 -32.85
C GLY A 135 15.27 -0.81 -34.36
N PRO A 136 15.47 0.36 -34.98
CA PRO A 136 15.33 0.52 -36.43
C PRO A 136 16.30 -0.33 -37.26
N ASP A 137 17.42 -0.72 -36.71
CA ASP A 137 18.44 -1.55 -37.30
C ASP A 137 18.24 -3.07 -37.03
N GLY A 138 17.13 -3.45 -36.38
CA GLY A 138 16.81 -4.81 -36.00
C GLY A 138 17.56 -5.34 -34.78
N ARG A 139 18.43 -4.50 -34.16
CA ARG A 139 19.11 -4.87 -32.91
C ARG A 139 18.27 -4.42 -31.71
N PRO A 140 18.32 -5.15 -30.59
CA PRO A 140 17.66 -4.69 -29.37
C PRO A 140 18.19 -3.33 -28.92
N LEU A 141 17.27 -2.42 -28.57
CA LEU A 141 17.62 -1.14 -27.98
C LEU A 141 18.22 -1.36 -26.58
N PRO A 142 19.44 -0.89 -26.31
CA PRO A 142 20.04 -1.05 -24.99
C PRO A 142 19.31 -0.19 -23.97
N PHE A 143 19.11 -0.73 -22.75
CA PHE A 143 18.48 -0.02 -21.64
C PHE A 143 17.12 0.60 -21.99
N HIS A 144 16.31 -0.12 -22.76
CA HIS A 144 14.97 0.29 -23.13
C HIS A 144 13.97 -0.84 -22.87
N VAL A 145 12.82 -0.47 -22.31
CA VAL A 145 11.74 -1.41 -22.03
C VAL A 145 10.43 -0.90 -22.62
N ARG A 146 9.63 -1.81 -23.16
CA ARG A 146 8.27 -1.52 -23.58
C ARG A 146 7.30 -2.16 -22.65
N ILE A 147 6.37 -1.38 -22.14
CA ILE A 147 5.29 -1.82 -21.26
C ILE A 147 4.00 -1.78 -22.05
N THR A 148 3.34 -2.93 -22.16
CA THR A 148 2.02 -3.05 -22.80
C THR A 148 0.96 -3.19 -21.72
N ALA A 149 0.07 -2.21 -21.62
CA ALA A 149 -1.04 -2.20 -20.67
C ALA A 149 -2.35 -2.65 -21.36
N PRO A 150 -3.26 -3.32 -20.63
CA PRO A 150 -4.60 -3.60 -21.14
C PRO A 150 -5.38 -2.32 -21.43
N ALA A 151 -6.33 -2.36 -22.38
CA ALA A 151 -7.11 -1.18 -22.79
C ALA A 151 -7.88 -0.54 -21.62
N GLU A 152 -8.36 -1.37 -20.70
CA GLU A 152 -9.11 -0.98 -19.50
C GLU A 152 -8.28 -0.16 -18.50
N ALA A 153 -6.95 -0.25 -18.59
CA ALA A 153 -6.04 0.49 -17.73
C ALA A 153 -5.85 1.96 -18.16
N ARG A 154 -6.38 2.38 -19.31
CA ARG A 154 -6.26 3.74 -19.85
C ARG A 154 -6.67 4.85 -18.88
N PRO A 155 -7.74 4.73 -18.08
CA PRO A 155 -8.10 5.73 -17.07
C PRO A 155 -7.07 5.89 -15.95
N LEU A 156 -6.16 4.94 -15.78
CA LEU A 156 -5.10 4.92 -14.78
C LEU A 156 -3.71 5.23 -15.38
N GLU A 157 -3.64 5.79 -16.58
CA GLU A 157 -2.38 6.06 -17.28
C GLU A 157 -1.39 6.85 -16.42
N ASP A 158 -1.83 7.91 -15.75
CA ASP A 158 -0.96 8.72 -14.88
C ASP A 158 -0.40 7.94 -13.69
N LEU A 159 -1.17 7.02 -13.13
CA LEU A 159 -0.71 6.12 -12.07
C LEU A 159 0.33 5.14 -12.62
N ILE A 160 0.04 4.52 -13.77
CA ILE A 160 0.93 3.57 -14.44
C ILE A 160 2.27 4.23 -14.76
N ARG A 161 2.27 5.43 -15.33
CA ARG A 161 3.51 6.18 -15.64
C ARG A 161 4.34 6.47 -14.39
N ARG A 162 3.70 6.87 -13.29
CA ARG A 162 4.40 7.08 -12.02
C ARG A 162 5.01 5.80 -11.45
N ILE A 163 4.29 4.68 -11.55
CA ILE A 163 4.82 3.38 -11.12
C ILE A 163 6.05 3.02 -11.96
N ILE A 164 5.94 3.10 -13.28
CA ILE A 164 7.07 2.81 -14.18
C ILE A 164 8.28 3.67 -13.83
N GLU A 165 8.09 4.99 -13.70
CA GLU A 165 9.17 5.93 -13.38
C GLU A 165 9.82 5.66 -12.01
N SER A 166 9.03 5.22 -11.01
CA SER A 166 9.55 4.94 -9.66
C SER A 166 10.20 3.57 -9.52
N GLU A 167 9.80 2.58 -10.33
CA GLU A 167 10.24 1.19 -10.20
C GLU A 167 11.32 0.79 -11.21
N LYS A 168 11.40 1.42 -12.38
CA LYS A 168 12.46 1.15 -13.35
C LYS A 168 13.82 1.67 -12.85
N PRO A 169 14.94 1.06 -13.23
CA PRO A 169 16.24 1.65 -13.01
C PRO A 169 16.38 3.02 -13.71
N ALA A 170 17.08 3.97 -13.07
CA ALA A 170 17.17 5.35 -13.54
C ALA A 170 17.77 5.51 -14.97
N TYR A 171 18.61 4.57 -15.38
CA TYR A 171 19.25 4.56 -16.70
C TYR A 171 18.42 3.85 -17.78
N VAL A 172 17.26 3.28 -17.43
CA VAL A 172 16.37 2.60 -18.38
C VAL A 172 15.33 3.57 -18.89
N THR A 173 15.20 3.66 -20.20
CA THR A 173 14.13 4.39 -20.89
C THR A 173 12.90 3.48 -21.06
N ASP A 174 11.71 4.05 -21.09
CA ASP A 174 10.47 3.30 -21.18
C ASP A 174 9.54 3.82 -22.27
N GLU A 175 8.73 2.91 -22.80
CA GLU A 175 7.64 3.20 -23.73
C GLU A 175 6.38 2.52 -23.19
N LEU A 176 5.32 3.29 -22.94
CA LEU A 176 4.02 2.77 -22.52
C LEU A 176 3.06 2.73 -23.71
N GLN A 177 2.55 1.53 -23.98
CA GLN A 177 1.53 1.28 -25.01
C GLN A 177 0.28 0.65 -24.39
N PHE A 178 -0.88 0.94 -24.98
CA PHE A 178 -2.13 0.31 -24.57
C PHE A 178 -2.61 -0.60 -25.70
N ARG A 179 -3.03 -1.83 -25.34
CA ARG A 179 -3.66 -2.72 -26.31
C ARG A 179 -4.90 -2.07 -26.92
N ALA A 180 -5.18 -2.39 -28.18
CA ALA A 180 -6.46 -2.03 -28.76
C ALA A 180 -7.59 -2.74 -27.99
N PRO A 181 -8.73 -2.08 -27.75
CA PRO A 181 -9.88 -2.75 -27.16
C PRO A 181 -10.23 -3.97 -28.00
N VAL A 182 -10.41 -5.13 -27.37
CA VAL A 182 -10.93 -6.31 -28.04
C VAL A 182 -12.36 -5.99 -28.42
N THR A 183 -12.56 -5.56 -29.67
CA THR A 183 -13.89 -5.38 -30.25
C THR A 183 -14.51 -6.78 -30.29
N GLY A 184 -15.49 -7.05 -29.42
CA GLY A 184 -16.19 -8.31 -29.39
C GLY A 184 -16.71 -8.61 -30.78
N GLN A 185 -16.29 -9.73 -31.32
CA GLN A 185 -16.83 -10.29 -32.57
C GLN A 185 -18.33 -10.49 -32.37
N ALA A 186 -19.12 -9.61 -32.92
CA ALA A 186 -20.57 -9.72 -32.95
C ALA A 186 -20.89 -11.12 -33.51
N ALA A 187 -21.54 -11.93 -32.68
CA ALA A 187 -22.04 -13.25 -33.05
C ALA A 187 -22.81 -13.16 -34.35
N GLY A 188 -22.38 -13.99 -35.28
CA GLY A 188 -22.88 -14.06 -36.64
C GLY A 188 -24.40 -14.13 -36.71
N ALA A 189 -24.94 -13.28 -37.54
CA ALA A 189 -26.29 -13.32 -37.98
C ALA A 189 -26.61 -14.71 -38.58
N GLY A 190 -27.46 -15.46 -37.88
CA GLY A 190 -28.07 -16.64 -38.43
C GLY A 190 -28.93 -16.27 -39.67
N SER A 191 -28.56 -16.78 -40.81
CA SER A 191 -29.38 -16.71 -42.01
C SER A 191 -30.69 -17.47 -41.82
N PRO A 192 -31.83 -16.94 -42.21
CA PRO A 192 -33.05 -17.74 -42.29
C PRO A 192 -33.00 -18.56 -43.58
N SER A 193 -32.96 -19.87 -43.46
CA SER A 193 -33.23 -20.81 -44.55
C SER A 193 -34.74 -20.94 -44.74
N LYS A 194 -35.13 -20.90 -46.00
CA LYS A 194 -36.47 -21.15 -46.53
C LYS A 194 -37.09 -22.44 -45.99
#